data_ca75b45f944c41ec060da9ba3767e386
#
_entry.id   ca75b45f944c41ec060da9ba3767e386
#
_cell.length_a   1.000
_cell.length_b   1.000
_cell.length_c   1.000
_cell.angle_alpha   90.00
_cell.angle_beta   90.00
_cell.angle_gamma   90.00
#
_symmetry.space_group_name_H-M   'P 1'
#
loop_
_entity.id
_entity.type
_entity.pdbx_description
1 polymer ?
#
loop_
_entity_poly.entity_id
_entity_poly.type
_entity_poly.pdbx_seq_one_letter_code
_entity_poly.pdbx_strand_id
1 'polypeptide(L)'
;SITELNSLDDFIAQAKLANRKFQTERTATIIRNTLGEVETEGEEVNIHLRNSLIKQQLSFTDLGIPRRPPWTRDMTAEQLDVQERKAFIDWRREIAVLEEEHKASYATPFEKNLQFWRQLWRTMERSHVVCQIVDARNPLLFRCPDIERYAKEMHATKDCLLIVNKADFLDDEARRIWGEYFHQNN
;
A
#
# COMPACT_ATOMS: atom_id res chain seq x y z
N SER A 1 -11.31 1.19 9.07
CA SER A 1 -10.69 0.41 10.16
C SER A 1 -11.57 0.46 11.39
N ILE A 2 -11.73 -0.65 12.09
CA ILE A 2 -12.50 -0.77 13.35
C ILE A 2 -12.01 0.20 14.44
N THR A 3 -10.80 0.69 14.31
CA THR A 3 -10.16 1.62 15.25
C THR A 3 -10.56 3.09 15.09
N GLU A 4 -11.35 3.45 14.09
CA GLU A 4 -11.82 4.82 13.87
C GLU A 4 -13.22 5.09 14.43
N LEU A 5 -13.87 4.11 15.05
CA LEU A 5 -15.19 4.25 15.61
C LEU A 5 -15.10 4.93 16.98
N ASN A 6 -15.48 6.19 17.02
CA ASN A 6 -15.42 7.04 18.21
C ASN A 6 -16.68 6.96 19.10
N SER A 7 -17.70 6.21 18.69
CA SER A 7 -18.93 6.04 19.47
C SER A 7 -19.36 4.56 19.55
N LEU A 8 -19.98 4.21 20.66
CA LEU A 8 -20.58 2.89 20.89
C LEU A 8 -21.69 2.59 19.86
N ASP A 9 -22.42 3.61 19.44
CA ASP A 9 -23.52 3.49 18.47
C ASP A 9 -23.02 3.12 17.08
N ASP A 10 -21.88 3.67 16.64
CA ASP A 10 -21.23 3.31 15.38
C ASP A 10 -20.72 1.87 15.40
N PHE A 11 -20.17 1.44 16.54
CA PHE A 11 -19.74 0.06 16.73
C PHE A 11 -20.91 -0.93 16.65
N ILE A 12 -22.04 -0.61 17.31
CA ILE A 12 -23.26 -1.44 17.29
C ILE A 12 -23.86 -1.47 15.87
N ALA A 13 -23.87 -0.34 15.15
CA ALA A 13 -24.36 -0.26 13.78
C ALA A 13 -23.51 -1.13 12.85
N GLN A 14 -22.19 -1.11 13.00
CA GLN A 14 -21.27 -1.92 12.20
C GLN A 14 -21.35 -3.41 12.55
N ALA A 15 -21.53 -3.77 13.82
CA ALA A 15 -21.76 -5.14 14.25
C ALA A 15 -23.07 -5.71 13.70
N LYS A 16 -24.13 -4.91 13.61
CA LYS A 16 -25.40 -5.29 12.96
C LYS A 16 -25.23 -5.49 11.45
N LEU A 17 -24.38 -4.73 10.78
CA LEU A 17 -24.06 -4.90 9.36
C LEU A 17 -23.21 -6.14 9.11
N ALA A 18 -22.28 -6.50 10.01
CA ALA A 18 -21.44 -7.68 9.89
C ALA A 18 -22.22 -9.01 9.92
N ASN A 19 -23.39 -9.03 10.59
CA ASN A 19 -24.26 -10.20 10.62
C ASN A 19 -25.19 -10.35 9.40
N ARG A 20 -25.22 -9.39 8.49
CA ARG A 20 -25.91 -9.53 7.21
C ARG A 20 -25.06 -10.39 6.28
N LYS A 21 -25.62 -11.51 5.80
CA LYS A 21 -25.04 -12.27 4.69
C LYS A 21 -25.01 -11.35 3.47
N PHE A 22 -23.84 -10.81 3.14
CA PHE A 22 -23.61 -10.15 1.86
C PHE A 22 -23.72 -11.23 0.78
N GLN A 23 -24.82 -11.23 0.06
CA GLN A 23 -24.87 -11.88 -1.25
C GLN A 23 -24.09 -11.00 -2.21
N THR A 24 -22.85 -11.35 -2.43
CA THR A 24 -22.07 -10.85 -3.55
C THR A 24 -22.75 -11.41 -4.81
N GLU A 25 -23.51 -10.59 -5.51
CA GLU A 25 -23.88 -10.89 -6.89
C GLU A 25 -22.59 -10.91 -7.70
N ARG A 26 -22.06 -12.11 -7.90
CA ARG A 26 -21.04 -12.36 -8.92
C ARG A 26 -21.76 -12.29 -10.27
N THR A 27 -21.95 -11.10 -10.78
CA THR A 27 -22.27 -10.90 -12.18
C THR A 27 -21.01 -11.13 -13.02
N ALA A 28 -20.58 -12.38 -13.10
CA ALA A 28 -19.76 -12.80 -14.22
C ALA A 28 -20.74 -12.93 -15.40
N THR A 29 -20.87 -11.88 -16.18
CA THR A 29 -21.59 -11.93 -17.46
C THR A 29 -20.74 -12.77 -18.40
N ILE A 30 -20.98 -14.07 -18.44
CA ILE A 30 -20.42 -14.95 -19.48
C ILE A 30 -21.24 -14.66 -20.73
N ILE A 31 -20.72 -13.82 -21.61
CA ILE A 31 -21.27 -13.65 -22.96
C ILE A 31 -20.91 -14.91 -23.72
N ARG A 32 -21.86 -15.83 -23.85
CA ARG A 32 -21.75 -16.97 -24.77
C ARG A 32 -22.33 -16.56 -26.12
N ASN A 33 -21.48 -16.52 -27.13
CA ASN A 33 -21.96 -16.42 -28.51
C ASN A 33 -22.76 -17.67 -28.88
N THR A 34 -23.76 -17.51 -29.75
CA THR A 34 -24.70 -18.54 -30.18
C THR A 34 -24.07 -19.73 -30.89
N LEU A 35 -22.75 -19.72 -31.12
CA LEU A 35 -21.99 -20.77 -31.80
C LEU A 35 -20.99 -21.53 -30.91
N GLY A 36 -20.93 -21.25 -29.60
CA GLY A 36 -20.12 -22.04 -28.69
C GLY A 36 -18.60 -21.83 -28.79
N GLU A 37 -18.14 -20.97 -29.67
CA GLU A 37 -16.72 -20.60 -29.78
C GLU A 37 -16.37 -19.48 -28.80
N VAL A 38 -15.32 -19.69 -28.02
CA VAL A 38 -14.77 -18.69 -27.12
C VAL A 38 -13.98 -17.71 -27.98
N GLU A 39 -14.57 -16.56 -28.32
CA GLU A 39 -13.82 -15.51 -28.97
C GLU A 39 -12.84 -14.89 -27.98
N THR A 40 -11.58 -14.88 -28.36
CA THR A 40 -10.43 -14.34 -27.62
C THR A 40 -10.40 -12.82 -27.52
N GLU A 41 -11.42 -12.10 -27.99
CA GLU A 41 -11.53 -10.65 -27.84
C GLU A 41 -11.54 -10.18 -26.38
N GLY A 42 -11.97 -11.04 -25.45
CA GLY A 42 -11.95 -10.75 -24.03
C GLY A 42 -10.54 -10.66 -23.42
N GLU A 43 -9.55 -11.34 -24.00
CA GLU A 43 -8.18 -11.33 -23.48
C GLU A 43 -7.43 -10.05 -23.86
N GLU A 44 -7.56 -9.55 -25.08
CA GLU A 44 -6.92 -8.30 -25.51
C GLU A 44 -7.48 -7.08 -24.77
N VAL A 45 -8.79 -7.00 -24.60
CA VAL A 45 -9.44 -5.94 -23.81
C VAL A 45 -8.99 -6.01 -22.35
N ASN A 46 -8.83 -7.22 -21.81
CA ASN A 46 -8.36 -7.42 -20.43
C ASN A 46 -6.88 -7.04 -20.26
N ILE A 47 -6.04 -7.29 -21.26
CA ILE A 47 -4.63 -6.90 -21.28
C ILE A 47 -4.48 -5.37 -21.37
N HIS A 48 -5.26 -4.70 -22.22
CA HIS A 48 -5.25 -3.24 -22.29
C HIS A 48 -5.75 -2.58 -21.01
N LEU A 49 -6.83 -3.09 -20.43
CA LEU A 49 -7.35 -2.62 -19.14
C LEU A 49 -6.32 -2.86 -18.03
N ARG A 50 -5.72 -4.04 -17.98
CA ARG A 50 -4.67 -4.39 -17.02
C ARG A 50 -3.43 -3.51 -17.17
N ASN A 51 -2.98 -3.27 -18.41
CA ASN A 51 -1.83 -2.41 -18.68
C ASN A 51 -2.11 -0.93 -18.37
N SER A 52 -3.34 -0.45 -18.59
CA SER A 52 -3.73 0.90 -18.18
C SER A 52 -3.82 1.03 -16.66
N LEU A 53 -4.34 0.02 -15.96
CA LEU A 53 -4.37 -0.02 -14.49
C LEU A 53 -2.96 -0.09 -13.89
N ILE A 54 -2.05 -0.86 -14.50
CA ILE A 54 -0.64 -0.91 -14.09
C ILE A 54 0.04 0.44 -14.31
N LYS A 55 -0.18 1.09 -15.46
CA LYS A 55 0.36 2.44 -15.73
C LYS A 55 -0.21 3.48 -14.76
N GLN A 56 -1.48 3.38 -14.41
CA GLN A 56 -2.11 4.25 -13.43
C GLN A 56 -1.58 3.98 -12.00
N GLN A 57 -1.38 2.72 -11.60
CA GLN A 57 -0.74 2.39 -10.34
C GLN A 57 0.69 2.94 -10.24
N LEU A 58 1.45 2.90 -11.34
CA LEU A 58 2.81 3.45 -11.37
C LEU A 58 2.84 4.96 -11.17
N SER A 59 1.80 5.70 -11.55
CA SER A 59 1.72 7.15 -11.31
C SER A 59 1.45 7.51 -9.83
N PHE A 60 0.84 6.60 -9.06
CA PHE A 60 0.67 6.76 -7.61
C PHE A 60 1.93 6.43 -6.79
N THR A 61 2.90 5.74 -7.39
CA THR A 61 4.17 5.44 -6.70
C THR A 61 5.07 6.65 -6.49
N ASP A 62 4.79 7.75 -7.19
CA ASP A 62 5.51 9.01 -7.00
C ASP A 62 5.11 9.75 -5.72
N LEU A 63 3.93 9.42 -5.15
CA LEU A 63 3.52 9.96 -3.87
C LEU A 63 4.13 9.10 -2.75
N GLY A 64 5.27 9.50 -2.26
CA GLY A 64 5.95 8.81 -1.16
C GLY A 64 5.10 8.70 0.11
N ILE A 65 5.53 7.85 1.02
CA ILE A 65 4.97 7.80 2.38
C ILE A 65 5.18 9.14 3.09
N PRO A 66 4.33 9.52 4.06
CA PRO A 66 4.48 10.78 4.76
C PRO A 66 5.80 10.84 5.53
N ARG A 67 6.55 11.91 5.33
CA ARG A 67 7.80 12.18 6.03
C ARG A 67 7.51 12.83 7.38
N ARG A 68 8.27 12.43 8.40
CA ARG A 68 8.24 13.14 9.68
C ARG A 68 8.81 14.53 9.48
N PRO A 69 8.12 15.60 9.93
CA PRO A 69 8.69 16.94 9.87
C PRO A 69 9.93 17.05 10.77
N PRO A 70 10.90 17.91 10.44
CA PRO A 70 12.08 18.09 11.24
C PRO A 70 11.71 18.57 12.65
N TRP A 71 12.35 18.02 13.67
CA TRP A 71 12.08 18.34 15.05
C TRP A 71 13.39 18.52 15.84
N THR A 72 13.32 19.28 16.92
CA THR A 72 14.45 19.50 17.82
C THR A 72 14.06 19.11 19.25
N ARG A 73 15.08 18.89 20.10
CA ARG A 73 14.85 18.51 21.52
C ARG A 73 14.24 19.64 22.35
N ASP A 74 14.29 20.86 21.86
CA ASP A 74 13.76 22.04 22.55
C ASP A 74 12.26 22.23 22.29
N MET A 75 11.66 21.47 21.37
CA MET A 75 10.24 21.51 21.09
C MET A 75 9.44 20.84 22.20
N THR A 76 8.32 21.46 22.58
CA THR A 76 7.37 20.82 23.50
C THR A 76 6.62 19.68 22.82
N ALA A 77 6.03 18.77 23.62
CA ALA A 77 5.24 17.67 23.10
C ALA A 77 4.04 18.16 22.26
N GLU A 78 3.43 19.26 22.69
CA GLU A 78 2.28 19.89 22.00
C GLU A 78 2.71 20.49 20.65
N GLN A 79 3.86 21.16 20.60
CA GLN A 79 4.40 21.72 19.36
C GLN A 79 4.69 20.62 18.35
N LEU A 80 5.31 19.53 18.80
CA LEU A 80 5.60 18.38 17.97
C LEU A 80 4.31 17.71 17.46
N ASP A 81 3.30 17.53 18.33
CA ASP A 81 2.01 16.96 17.93
C ASP A 81 1.32 17.78 16.83
N VAL A 82 1.29 19.10 16.99
CA VAL A 82 0.69 20.01 16.00
C VAL A 82 1.43 19.93 14.67
N GLN A 83 2.75 19.90 14.70
CA GLN A 83 3.59 19.86 13.50
C GLN A 83 3.44 18.53 12.75
N GLU A 84 3.49 17.40 13.46
CA GLU A 84 3.29 16.07 12.89
C GLU A 84 1.90 15.90 12.29
N ARG A 85 0.87 16.41 12.99
CA ARG A 85 -0.52 16.41 12.52
C ARG A 85 -0.68 17.24 11.25
N LYS A 86 -0.07 18.42 11.21
CA LYS A 86 -0.12 19.28 10.02
C LYS A 86 0.52 18.60 8.81
N ALA A 87 1.75 18.10 8.97
CA ALA A 87 2.46 17.41 7.89
C ALA A 87 1.66 16.21 7.34
N PHE A 88 1.01 15.46 8.22
CA PHE A 88 0.16 14.34 7.83
C PHE A 88 -1.10 14.78 7.07
N ILE A 89 -1.75 15.88 7.49
CA ILE A 89 -2.92 16.42 6.79
C ILE A 89 -2.52 16.94 5.41
N ASP A 90 -1.39 17.61 5.29
CA ASP A 90 -0.90 18.14 4.02
C ASP A 90 -0.60 16.99 3.05
N TRP A 91 0.08 15.93 3.49
CA TRP A 91 0.27 14.71 2.69
C TRP A 91 -1.05 14.06 2.25
N ARG A 92 -2.07 14.00 3.13
CA ARG A 92 -3.40 13.47 2.76
C ARG A 92 -4.10 14.33 1.72
N ARG A 93 -3.89 15.65 1.73
CA ARG A 93 -4.42 16.56 0.69
C ARG A 93 -3.78 16.30 -0.65
N GLU A 94 -2.47 16.05 -0.68
CA GLU A 94 -1.76 15.68 -1.91
C GLU A 94 -2.34 14.40 -2.52
N ILE A 95 -2.64 13.38 -1.71
CA ILE A 95 -3.33 12.17 -2.18
C ILE A 95 -4.69 12.51 -2.78
N ALA A 96 -5.51 13.32 -2.09
CA ALA A 96 -6.84 13.66 -2.56
C ALA A 96 -6.80 14.43 -3.90
N VAL A 97 -5.84 15.32 -4.08
CA VAL A 97 -5.64 16.04 -5.36
C VAL A 97 -5.30 15.05 -6.48
N LEU A 98 -4.39 14.09 -6.22
CA LEU A 98 -4.04 13.07 -7.21
C LEU A 98 -5.22 12.15 -7.55
N GLU A 99 -6.04 11.80 -6.56
CA GLU A 99 -7.27 11.01 -6.79
C GLU A 99 -8.27 11.76 -7.69
N GLU A 100 -8.40 13.08 -7.51
CA GLU A 100 -9.26 13.93 -8.36
C GLU A 100 -8.73 14.08 -9.78
N GLU A 101 -7.42 14.28 -9.94
CA GLU A 101 -6.78 14.44 -11.25
C GLU A 101 -6.88 13.17 -12.10
N HIS A 102 -6.79 12.02 -11.48
CA HIS A 102 -6.77 10.72 -12.18
C HIS A 102 -8.15 10.05 -12.32
N LYS A 103 -9.23 10.74 -12.11
CA LYS A 103 -10.69 10.47 -12.32
C LYS A 103 -11.22 9.03 -12.29
N ALA A 104 -10.43 8.01 -12.13
CA ALA A 104 -10.81 6.60 -12.07
C ALA A 104 -9.68 5.69 -11.56
N SER A 105 -8.59 6.23 -11.09
CA SER A 105 -7.54 5.41 -10.51
C SER A 105 -7.98 4.92 -9.15
N TYR A 106 -8.08 3.63 -9.04
CA TYR A 106 -8.25 2.98 -7.75
C TYR A 106 -6.96 3.17 -6.96
N ALA A 107 -6.89 4.24 -6.17
CA ALA A 107 -5.83 4.36 -5.18
C ALA A 107 -5.85 3.13 -4.29
N THR A 108 -4.70 2.51 -4.10
CA THR A 108 -4.58 1.43 -3.13
C THR A 108 -4.94 1.97 -1.75
N PRO A 109 -5.67 1.22 -0.92
CA PRO A 109 -5.95 1.65 0.45
C PRO A 109 -4.65 1.98 1.17
N PHE A 110 -4.61 3.11 1.84
CA PHE A 110 -3.48 3.56 2.63
C PHE A 110 -3.87 3.76 4.10
N GLU A 111 -2.88 3.76 5.00
CA GLU A 111 -3.13 3.96 6.42
C GLU A 111 -3.53 5.42 6.70
N LYS A 112 -4.71 5.60 7.28
CA LYS A 112 -5.29 6.92 7.59
C LYS A 112 -5.06 7.36 9.03
N ASN A 113 -4.54 6.48 9.86
CA ASN A 113 -4.31 6.76 11.27
C ASN A 113 -2.87 7.29 11.48
N LEU A 114 -2.77 8.55 11.91
CA LEU A 114 -1.49 9.20 12.20
C LEU A 114 -0.64 8.45 13.24
N GLN A 115 -1.26 7.71 14.17
CA GLN A 115 -0.49 7.02 15.22
C GLN A 115 0.40 5.90 14.66
N PHE A 116 -0.05 5.20 13.60
CA PHE A 116 0.79 4.21 12.91
C PHE A 116 1.98 4.88 12.21
N TRP A 117 1.77 6.02 11.57
CA TRP A 117 2.85 6.78 10.95
C TRP A 117 3.86 7.29 11.98
N ARG A 118 3.40 7.75 13.13
CA ARG A 118 4.27 8.12 14.25
C ARG A 118 5.11 6.95 14.74
N GLN A 119 4.55 5.75 14.82
CA GLN A 119 5.28 4.55 15.17
C GLN A 119 6.35 4.23 14.12
N LEU A 120 6.00 4.27 12.83
CA LEU A 120 6.95 4.08 11.74
C LEU A 120 8.10 5.09 11.82
N TRP A 121 7.81 6.38 11.93
CA TRP A 121 8.81 7.43 12.01
C TRP A 121 9.79 7.21 13.17
N ARG A 122 9.27 6.93 14.37
CA ARG A 122 10.09 6.68 15.55
C ARG A 122 10.92 5.41 15.45
N THR A 123 10.36 4.36 14.84
CA THR A 123 11.09 3.12 14.59
C THR A 123 12.23 3.36 13.61
N MET A 124 11.96 4.03 12.50
CA MET A 124 12.97 4.34 11.49
C MET A 124 14.08 5.24 12.04
N GLU A 125 13.76 6.26 12.86
CA GLU A 125 14.76 7.13 13.46
C GLU A 125 15.72 6.37 14.38
N ARG A 126 15.23 5.39 15.14
CA ARG A 126 15.99 4.65 16.15
C ARG A 126 16.73 3.43 15.60
N SER A 127 16.33 2.94 14.43
CA SER A 127 16.87 1.71 13.85
C SER A 127 18.10 2.00 13.00
N HIS A 128 19.09 1.14 13.08
CA HIS A 128 20.22 1.13 12.15
C HIS A 128 19.90 0.33 10.89
N VAL A 129 19.04 -0.70 11.03
CA VAL A 129 18.59 -1.58 9.96
C VAL A 129 17.08 -1.52 9.88
N VAL A 130 16.54 -1.28 8.68
CA VAL A 130 15.11 -1.27 8.39
C VAL A 130 14.77 -2.51 7.58
N CYS A 131 13.88 -3.37 8.11
CA CYS A 131 13.47 -4.60 7.43
C CYS A 131 12.05 -4.45 6.89
N GLN A 132 11.86 -4.68 5.59
CA GLN A 132 10.53 -4.88 5.01
C GLN A 132 10.22 -6.37 4.91
N ILE A 133 9.07 -6.80 5.41
CA ILE A 133 8.60 -8.18 5.31
C ILE A 133 7.51 -8.22 4.25
N VAL A 134 7.75 -8.98 3.18
CA VAL A 134 6.84 -9.10 2.04
C VAL A 134 6.39 -10.55 1.86
N ASP A 135 5.22 -10.74 1.24
CA ASP A 135 4.70 -12.07 0.93
C ASP A 135 5.34 -12.58 -0.37
N ALA A 136 5.94 -13.77 -0.32
CA ALA A 136 6.65 -14.40 -1.43
C ALA A 136 5.77 -14.64 -2.67
N ARG A 137 4.46 -14.74 -2.51
CA ARG A 137 3.54 -14.96 -3.64
C ARG A 137 3.48 -13.77 -4.61
N ASN A 138 3.70 -12.55 -4.09
CA ASN A 138 3.84 -11.35 -4.92
C ASN A 138 4.69 -10.28 -4.20
N PRO A 139 6.01 -10.49 -4.09
CA PRO A 139 6.88 -9.61 -3.30
C PRO A 139 6.85 -8.15 -3.76
N LEU A 140 6.73 -7.91 -5.07
CA LEU A 140 6.73 -6.56 -5.64
C LEU A 140 5.48 -5.76 -5.29
N LEU A 141 4.34 -6.43 -5.10
CA LEU A 141 3.12 -5.77 -4.65
C LEU A 141 3.24 -5.23 -3.22
N PHE A 142 3.97 -5.96 -2.36
CA PHE A 142 4.09 -5.62 -0.95
C PHE A 142 5.33 -4.79 -0.62
N ARG A 143 6.33 -4.76 -1.51
CA ARG A 143 7.52 -3.92 -1.35
C ARG A 143 7.15 -2.45 -1.49
N CYS A 144 7.59 -1.65 -0.55
CA CYS A 144 7.50 -0.20 -0.62
C CYS A 144 8.91 0.41 -0.80
N PRO A 145 9.34 0.71 -2.03
CA PRO A 145 10.67 1.28 -2.29
C PRO A 145 10.89 2.61 -1.59
N ASP A 146 9.82 3.34 -1.30
CA ASP A 146 9.90 4.65 -0.66
C ASP A 146 10.31 4.55 0.82
N ILE A 147 10.06 3.43 1.50
CA ILE A 147 10.60 3.18 2.84
C ILE A 147 12.13 3.13 2.81
N GLU A 148 12.71 2.47 1.79
CA GLU A 148 14.15 2.38 1.61
C GLU A 148 14.75 3.77 1.33
N ARG A 149 14.10 4.53 0.45
CA ARG A 149 14.48 5.91 0.14
C ARG A 149 14.44 6.78 1.39
N TYR A 150 13.37 6.71 2.15
CA TYR A 150 13.21 7.47 3.38
C TYR A 150 14.25 7.09 4.44
N ALA A 151 14.59 5.82 4.58
CA ALA A 151 15.65 5.38 5.47
C ALA A 151 17.01 6.02 5.10
N LYS A 152 17.34 6.08 3.82
CA LYS A 152 18.56 6.71 3.30
C LYS A 152 18.54 8.24 3.40
N GLU A 153 17.37 8.87 3.25
CA GLU A 153 17.19 10.31 3.52
C GLU A 153 17.50 10.66 4.98
N MET A 154 17.08 9.83 5.93
CA MET A 154 17.38 10.04 7.35
C MET A 154 18.86 9.88 7.66
N HIS A 155 19.48 8.84 7.14
CA HIS A 155 20.90 8.58 7.32
C HIS A 155 21.45 7.63 6.26
N ALA A 156 22.46 8.05 5.51
CA ALA A 156 23.02 7.30 4.41
C ALA A 156 23.54 5.89 4.80
N THR A 157 23.94 5.72 6.05
CA THR A 157 24.48 4.44 6.58
C THR A 157 23.40 3.47 7.07
N LYS A 158 22.11 3.84 7.02
CA LYS A 158 21.06 2.88 7.38
C LYS A 158 20.97 1.77 6.34
N ASP A 159 20.95 0.54 6.81
CA ASP A 159 20.77 -0.61 5.96
C ASP A 159 19.28 -0.93 5.79
N CYS A 160 18.91 -1.40 4.59
CA CYS A 160 17.56 -1.86 4.30
C CYS A 160 17.62 -3.32 3.89
N LEU A 161 16.75 -4.14 4.50
CA LEU A 161 16.63 -5.55 4.19
C LEU A 161 15.21 -5.86 3.71
N LEU A 162 15.11 -6.68 2.68
CA LEU A 162 13.86 -7.24 2.22
C LEU A 162 13.77 -8.71 2.66
N ILE A 163 12.78 -9.02 3.49
CA ILE A 163 12.52 -10.38 3.97
C ILE A 163 11.33 -10.93 3.19
N VAL A 164 11.60 -11.92 2.32
CA VAL A 164 10.57 -12.59 1.54
C VAL A 164 9.99 -13.73 2.36
N ASN A 165 8.89 -13.44 3.06
CA ASN A 165 8.21 -14.36 3.95
C ASN A 165 7.25 -15.29 3.19
N LYS A 166 6.90 -16.42 3.76
CA LYS A 166 6.03 -17.44 3.18
C LYS A 166 6.58 -18.08 1.89
N ALA A 167 7.89 -18.13 1.74
CA ALA A 167 8.53 -18.74 0.59
C ALA A 167 8.30 -20.27 0.49
N ASP A 168 7.83 -20.89 1.57
CA ASP A 168 7.37 -22.28 1.62
C ASP A 168 6.12 -22.55 0.75
N PHE A 169 5.31 -21.53 0.45
CA PHE A 169 4.19 -21.63 -0.49
C PHE A 169 4.60 -21.65 -1.96
N LEU A 170 5.85 -21.32 -2.27
CA LEU A 170 6.37 -21.35 -3.63
C LEU A 170 7.04 -22.67 -3.94
N ASP A 171 6.94 -23.12 -5.19
CA ASP A 171 7.77 -24.20 -5.71
C ASP A 171 9.24 -23.76 -5.86
N ASP A 172 10.11 -24.70 -6.16
CA ASP A 172 11.56 -24.44 -6.25
C ASP A 172 11.89 -23.51 -7.42
N GLU A 173 11.15 -23.62 -8.52
CA GLU A 173 11.32 -22.77 -9.71
C GLU A 173 10.98 -21.30 -9.39
N ALA A 174 9.82 -21.04 -8.79
CA ALA A 174 9.42 -19.69 -8.41
C ALA A 174 10.37 -19.07 -7.37
N ARG A 175 10.86 -19.86 -6.41
CA ARG A 175 11.89 -19.39 -5.44
C ARG A 175 13.17 -18.98 -6.14
N ARG A 176 13.64 -19.78 -7.11
CA ARG A 176 14.83 -19.48 -7.90
C ARG A 176 14.66 -18.19 -8.69
N ILE A 177 13.53 -18.03 -9.38
CA ILE A 177 13.22 -16.83 -10.18
C ILE A 177 13.22 -15.58 -9.31
N TRP A 178 12.56 -15.60 -8.14
CA TRP A 178 12.58 -14.46 -7.22
C TRP A 178 13.98 -14.17 -6.67
N GLY A 179 14.75 -15.20 -6.36
CA GLY A 179 16.14 -15.06 -5.91
C GLY A 179 17.01 -14.36 -6.96
N GLU A 180 16.92 -14.79 -8.21
CA GLU A 180 17.65 -14.18 -9.34
C GLU A 180 17.19 -12.73 -9.57
N TYR A 181 15.88 -12.49 -9.54
CA TYR A 181 15.33 -11.13 -9.70
C TYR A 181 15.88 -10.16 -8.65
N PHE A 182 15.83 -10.51 -7.38
CA PHE A 182 16.33 -9.65 -6.32
C PHE A 182 17.85 -9.51 -6.32
N HIS A 183 18.58 -10.53 -6.76
CA HIS A 183 20.03 -10.43 -6.91
C HIS A 183 20.43 -9.42 -8.01
N GLN A 184 19.62 -9.30 -9.07
CA GLN A 184 19.90 -8.40 -10.19
C GLN A 184 19.42 -6.96 -9.94
N ASN A 185 18.43 -6.77 -9.07
CA ASN A 185 17.71 -5.49 -8.90
C ASN A 185 17.87 -4.86 -7.50
N ASN A 186 18.82 -5.32 -6.72
CA ASN A 186 19.16 -4.74 -5.41
C ASN A 186 20.57 -4.16 -5.37
#